data_edafd99f76ce8ef681413bd6eba5450f
#
_entry.id   edafd99f76ce8ef681413bd6eba5450f
#
_cell.length_a   1.000
_cell.length_b   1.000
_cell.length_c   1.000
_cell.angle_alpha   90.00
_cell.angle_beta   90.00
_cell.angle_gamma   90.00
#
_symmetry.space_group_name_H-M   'P 1'
#
loop_
_entity.id
_entity.type
_entity.pdbx_description
1 polymer ?
#
loop_
_entity_poly.entity_id
_entity_poly.type
_entity_poly.pdbx_seq_one_letter_code
_entity_poly.pdbx_strand_id
1 'polypeptide(L)'
;MKSNKQQPREAKASFEVVARGTVPPLRPAEARAASPETAADDGFDGPASKRARIHDLPGWNLAAVTFEVFSDRFATLPAARKSVRRGEVRVSGEIRRGDYRPMPGEDIAIVTRVSSGKPLNVSDLPEDLPRLEVAHEDAHFAVVVKPEGVNTVGDARGGWTAERMLPYFLAPTIGVEGALVRPRPVHRLDALTSGLLVVAKTRLAATSLSEAFASRRVTKRYRAVLCGTPAEPEIIEDDDDDDDDDVAGVAASKVGVIDAPMEGKQCVSHWRVVRDAPDASMRHGRLTLVDMWPKTGRTHQLRRHAAGALGCPILGDARYNPKHSPEDDVDGLFLRAVEVTLPPSATPWRFGDGNAADDGDRTKYLRVKVDDPAKFSARVPQA
;
A
#
# COMPACT_ATOMS: atom_id res chain seq x y z
N MET A 1 34.07 10.09 13.73
CA MET A 1 32.94 10.81 14.33
C MET A 1 31.67 10.11 13.91
N LYS A 2 30.95 9.45 14.81
CA LYS A 2 29.66 8.81 14.51
C LYS A 2 28.60 9.89 14.55
N SER A 3 28.05 10.28 13.38
CA SER A 3 26.94 11.22 13.30
C SER A 3 25.71 10.55 13.92
N ASN A 4 25.24 11.11 15.01
CA ASN A 4 24.03 10.72 15.70
C ASN A 4 22.85 11.13 14.79
N LYS A 5 22.39 10.24 13.92
CA LYS A 5 21.20 10.47 13.07
C LYS A 5 19.98 10.52 13.99
N GLN A 6 19.61 11.72 14.41
CA GLN A 6 18.36 11.95 15.13
C GLN A 6 17.21 11.52 14.20
N GLN A 7 16.52 10.45 14.56
CA GLN A 7 15.23 10.12 13.95
C GLN A 7 14.27 11.29 14.21
N PRO A 8 13.43 11.68 13.22
CA PRO A 8 12.43 12.71 13.42
C PRO A 8 11.59 12.35 14.64
N ARG A 9 11.44 13.29 15.59
CA ARG A 9 10.60 13.12 16.76
C ARG A 9 9.20 12.74 16.29
N GLU A 10 8.72 11.59 16.71
CA GLU A 10 7.35 11.16 16.43
C GLU A 10 6.39 12.25 16.89
N ALA A 11 5.57 12.75 15.95
CA ALA A 11 4.45 13.59 16.31
C ALA A 11 3.60 12.83 17.34
N LYS A 12 3.29 13.43 18.48
CA LYS A 12 2.44 12.80 19.51
C LYS A 12 1.11 12.48 18.85
N ALA A 13 0.85 11.19 18.67
CA ALA A 13 -0.42 10.75 18.14
C ALA A 13 -1.54 11.15 19.10
N SER A 14 -2.51 11.91 18.60
CA SER A 14 -3.76 12.10 19.32
C SER A 14 -4.66 10.89 19.08
N PHE A 15 -5.55 10.62 20.04
CA PHE A 15 -6.49 9.52 19.96
C PHE A 15 -7.89 10.07 20.12
N GLU A 16 -8.79 9.64 19.27
CA GLU A 16 -10.23 9.94 19.36
C GLU A 16 -10.98 8.67 19.77
N VAL A 17 -11.96 8.83 20.64
CA VAL A 17 -12.84 7.72 21.06
C VAL A 17 -13.90 7.54 19.99
N VAL A 18 -13.90 6.39 19.34
CA VAL A 18 -14.84 6.04 18.26
C VAL A 18 -15.94 5.10 18.70
N ALA A 19 -15.81 4.47 19.87
CA ALA A 19 -16.85 3.69 20.50
C ALA A 19 -16.62 3.63 22.01
N ARG A 20 -17.70 3.61 22.79
CA ARG A 20 -17.69 3.40 24.25
C ARG A 20 -18.64 2.29 24.63
N GLY A 21 -18.32 1.59 25.66
CA GLY A 21 -19.16 0.57 26.27
C GLY A 21 -18.75 0.35 27.71
N THR A 22 -19.51 -0.47 28.40
CA THR A 22 -19.22 -0.87 29.78
C THR A 22 -18.98 -2.37 29.82
N VAL A 23 -18.00 -2.81 30.60
CA VAL A 23 -17.73 -4.23 30.81
C VAL A 23 -18.99 -4.89 31.37
N PRO A 24 -19.54 -5.93 30.71
CA PRO A 24 -20.78 -6.56 31.13
C PRO A 24 -20.60 -7.27 32.49
N PRO A 25 -21.72 -7.57 33.20
CA PRO A 25 -21.69 -8.41 34.38
C PRO A 25 -21.22 -9.83 34.02
N LEU A 26 -20.60 -10.52 34.96
CA LEU A 26 -20.22 -11.91 34.79
C LEU A 26 -21.43 -12.76 34.42
N ARG A 27 -21.29 -13.69 33.49
CA ARG A 27 -22.32 -14.69 33.18
C ARG A 27 -22.58 -15.58 34.42
N PRO A 28 -23.77 -16.18 34.55
CA PRO A 28 -24.08 -16.98 35.72
C PRO A 28 -23.08 -18.07 36.07
N ALA A 29 -22.48 -18.72 35.08
CA ALA A 29 -21.43 -19.72 35.28
C ALA A 29 -20.11 -19.08 35.78
N GLU A 30 -19.76 -17.93 35.27
CA GLU A 30 -18.55 -17.16 35.64
C GLU A 30 -18.74 -16.53 37.02
N ALA A 31 -19.94 -16.03 37.31
CA ALA A 31 -20.31 -15.51 38.63
C ALA A 31 -20.24 -16.57 39.70
N ARG A 32 -20.65 -17.82 39.43
CA ARG A 32 -20.51 -18.94 40.35
C ARG A 32 -19.06 -19.31 40.61
N ALA A 33 -18.20 -19.32 39.59
CA ALA A 33 -16.78 -19.56 39.73
C ALA A 33 -16.03 -18.46 40.49
N ALA A 34 -16.57 -17.23 40.50
CA ALA A 34 -16.03 -16.10 41.25
C ALA A 34 -16.63 -15.95 42.67
N SER A 35 -17.60 -16.81 43.06
CA SER A 35 -18.29 -16.74 44.36
C SER A 35 -17.51 -17.45 45.49
N PRO A 36 -17.61 -16.98 46.74
CA PRO A 36 -16.81 -17.46 47.86
C PRO A 36 -17.14 -18.86 48.38
N GLU A 37 -18.19 -19.52 47.87
CA GLU A 37 -18.62 -20.84 48.38
C GLU A 37 -17.61 -21.98 48.14
N THR A 38 -16.55 -21.74 47.37
CA THR A 38 -15.49 -22.74 47.10
C THR A 38 -14.14 -22.43 47.72
N ALA A 39 -14.01 -21.33 48.47
CA ALA A 39 -12.78 -20.96 49.16
C ALA A 39 -13.07 -20.78 50.66
N ALA A 40 -12.30 -21.42 51.51
CA ALA A 40 -12.37 -21.25 52.95
C ALA A 40 -12.25 -19.78 53.35
N ASP A 41 -13.05 -19.44 54.33
CA ASP A 41 -13.27 -18.16 54.99
C ASP A 41 -11.96 -17.42 55.37
N ASP A 42 -11.48 -16.55 54.48
CA ASP A 42 -10.52 -15.50 54.83
C ASP A 42 -11.26 -14.16 54.70
N GLY A 43 -11.74 -13.65 55.84
CA GLY A 43 -12.63 -12.49 55.98
C GLY A 43 -12.15 -11.14 55.43
N PHE A 44 -11.70 -11.06 54.19
CA PHE A 44 -11.29 -9.83 53.55
C PHE A 44 -11.93 -9.67 52.14
N ASP A 45 -13.13 -9.10 52.10
CA ASP A 45 -13.88 -8.87 50.85
C ASP A 45 -13.58 -7.50 50.25
N GLY A 46 -12.29 -7.21 50.00
CA GLY A 46 -11.82 -5.98 49.40
C GLY A 46 -11.75 -6.05 47.86
N PRO A 47 -11.64 -4.89 47.18
CA PRO A 47 -11.54 -4.84 45.69
C PRO A 47 -10.40 -5.69 45.11
N ALA A 48 -9.35 -5.95 45.91
CA ALA A 48 -8.21 -6.76 45.51
C ALA A 48 -8.58 -8.27 45.41
N SER A 49 -9.45 -8.79 46.33
CA SER A 49 -9.87 -10.18 46.31
C SER A 49 -10.80 -10.49 45.12
N LYS A 50 -11.69 -9.56 44.75
CA LYS A 50 -12.52 -9.68 43.56
C LYS A 50 -11.69 -9.71 42.29
N ARG A 51 -10.64 -8.90 42.19
CA ARG A 51 -9.72 -8.89 41.04
C ARG A 51 -8.98 -10.22 40.90
N ALA A 52 -8.48 -10.81 41.99
CA ALA A 52 -7.80 -12.10 41.96
C ALA A 52 -8.72 -13.21 41.42
N ARG A 53 -9.99 -13.26 41.86
CA ARG A 53 -10.97 -14.26 41.38
C ARG A 53 -11.36 -14.13 39.94
N ILE A 54 -11.50 -12.91 39.42
CA ILE A 54 -11.77 -12.64 37.97
C ILE A 54 -10.57 -13.01 37.12
N HIS A 55 -9.35 -12.88 37.69
CA HIS A 55 -8.12 -13.21 36.99
C HIS A 55 -8.03 -14.70 36.61
N ASP A 56 -8.69 -15.56 37.34
CA ASP A 56 -8.66 -17.01 37.17
C ASP A 56 -9.78 -17.55 36.25
N LEU A 57 -10.72 -16.70 35.78
CA LEU A 57 -11.82 -17.13 34.94
C LEU A 57 -11.35 -17.51 33.53
N PRO A 58 -11.59 -18.76 33.10
CA PRO A 58 -11.25 -19.17 31.73
C PRO A 58 -11.99 -18.32 30.70
N GLY A 59 -11.24 -17.79 29.70
CA GLY A 59 -11.82 -17.01 28.63
C GLY A 59 -12.12 -15.53 28.94
N TRP A 60 -12.17 -15.12 30.22
CA TRP A 60 -12.40 -13.72 30.61
C TRP A 60 -11.11 -12.90 30.48
N ASN A 61 -10.94 -12.28 29.34
CA ASN A 61 -9.78 -11.43 29.03
C ASN A 61 -10.20 -10.21 28.20
N LEU A 62 -9.33 -9.20 28.14
CA LEU A 62 -9.63 -7.95 27.47
C LEU A 62 -10.11 -8.14 26.02
N ALA A 63 -9.55 -9.08 25.29
CA ALA A 63 -9.94 -9.32 23.90
C ALA A 63 -11.34 -9.95 23.78
N ALA A 64 -11.67 -10.88 24.67
CA ALA A 64 -12.99 -11.52 24.69
C ALA A 64 -14.08 -10.52 25.08
N VAL A 65 -13.83 -9.72 26.12
CA VAL A 65 -14.75 -8.65 26.54
C VAL A 65 -14.89 -7.59 25.45
N THR A 66 -13.80 -7.19 24.79
CA THR A 66 -13.85 -6.24 23.67
C THR A 66 -14.71 -6.78 22.51
N PHE A 67 -14.57 -8.06 22.19
CA PHE A 67 -15.36 -8.71 21.14
C PHE A 67 -16.86 -8.76 21.49
N GLU A 68 -17.19 -9.02 22.76
CA GLU A 68 -18.56 -9.09 23.26
C GLU A 68 -19.23 -7.70 23.27
N VAL A 69 -18.53 -6.69 23.82
CA VAL A 69 -19.07 -5.31 23.96
C VAL A 69 -19.23 -4.60 22.60
N PHE A 70 -18.35 -4.91 21.66
CA PHE A 70 -18.32 -4.25 20.34
C PHE A 70 -18.48 -5.27 19.20
N SER A 71 -19.48 -6.15 19.33
CA SER A 71 -19.78 -7.20 18.35
C SER A 71 -20.18 -6.68 16.97
N ASP A 72 -20.68 -5.46 16.89
CA ASP A 72 -20.97 -4.71 15.67
C ASP A 72 -19.69 -4.27 14.91
N ARG A 73 -18.58 -4.08 15.62
CA ARG A 73 -17.30 -3.64 15.05
C ARG A 73 -16.31 -4.77 14.78
N PHE A 74 -16.41 -5.86 15.48
CA PHE A 74 -15.51 -7.01 15.36
C PHE A 74 -16.26 -8.25 14.89
N ALA A 75 -16.06 -8.64 13.64
CA ALA A 75 -16.65 -9.87 13.11
C ALA A 75 -16.07 -11.14 13.76
N THR A 76 -14.88 -11.07 14.39
CA THR A 76 -14.19 -12.23 14.97
C THR A 76 -13.35 -11.85 16.20
N LEU A 77 -13.19 -12.79 17.13
CA LEU A 77 -12.30 -12.64 18.29
C LEU A 77 -10.82 -12.35 17.91
N PRO A 78 -10.22 -12.96 16.86
CA PRO A 78 -8.90 -12.55 16.39
C PRO A 78 -8.79 -11.08 15.99
N ALA A 79 -9.86 -10.49 15.44
CA ALA A 79 -9.89 -9.06 15.10
C ALA A 79 -9.83 -8.19 16.36
N ALA A 80 -10.62 -8.50 17.40
CA ALA A 80 -10.56 -7.83 18.69
C ALA A 80 -9.18 -7.98 19.36
N ARG A 81 -8.57 -9.18 19.35
CA ARG A 81 -7.19 -9.40 19.84
C ARG A 81 -6.17 -8.52 19.12
N LYS A 82 -6.32 -8.34 17.82
CA LYS A 82 -5.44 -7.48 17.03
C LYS A 82 -5.58 -6.01 17.45
N SER A 83 -6.81 -5.54 17.71
CA SER A 83 -7.10 -4.19 18.20
C SER A 83 -6.50 -3.94 19.58
N VAL A 84 -6.65 -4.88 20.51
CA VAL A 84 -6.01 -4.82 21.84
C VAL A 84 -4.49 -4.73 21.74
N ARG A 85 -3.85 -5.59 20.91
CA ARG A 85 -2.39 -5.55 20.70
C ARG A 85 -1.89 -4.25 20.09
N ARG A 86 -2.72 -3.54 19.32
CA ARG A 86 -2.41 -2.24 18.73
C ARG A 86 -2.61 -1.07 19.69
N GLY A 87 -3.09 -1.34 20.93
CA GLY A 87 -3.40 -0.29 21.91
C GLY A 87 -4.60 0.58 21.51
N GLU A 88 -5.51 0.02 20.71
CA GLU A 88 -6.74 0.68 20.26
C GLU A 88 -7.88 0.52 21.24
N VAL A 89 -7.70 -0.34 22.24
CA VAL A 89 -8.67 -0.57 23.30
C VAL A 89 -8.15 0.04 24.59
N ARG A 90 -8.99 0.84 25.24
CA ARG A 90 -8.70 1.46 26.54
C ARG A 90 -9.71 0.99 27.58
N VAL A 91 -9.25 0.75 28.78
CA VAL A 91 -10.10 0.47 29.92
C VAL A 91 -9.90 1.59 30.92
N SER A 92 -10.98 2.29 31.29
CA SER A 92 -10.94 3.48 32.13
C SER A 92 -9.93 4.53 31.67
N GLY A 93 -9.84 4.72 30.34
CA GLY A 93 -8.95 5.66 29.67
C GLY A 93 -7.52 5.17 29.44
N GLU A 94 -7.10 4.03 30.00
CA GLU A 94 -5.74 3.51 29.94
C GLU A 94 -5.57 2.33 28.95
N ILE A 95 -4.39 2.25 28.33
CA ILE A 95 -4.01 1.07 27.55
C ILE A 95 -3.69 -0.06 28.52
N ARG A 96 -4.38 -1.18 28.37
CA ARG A 96 -4.12 -2.41 29.13
C ARG A 96 -3.52 -3.50 28.23
N ARG A 97 -2.73 -4.39 28.81
CA ARG A 97 -2.17 -5.55 28.08
C ARG A 97 -3.25 -6.57 27.77
N GLY A 98 -3.00 -7.45 26.82
CA GLY A 98 -3.96 -8.47 26.39
C GLY A 98 -4.34 -9.50 27.47
N ASP A 99 -3.51 -9.67 28.49
CA ASP A 99 -3.73 -10.50 29.67
C ASP A 99 -4.59 -9.82 30.75
N TYR A 100 -4.88 -8.53 30.61
CA TYR A 100 -5.74 -7.80 31.54
C TYR A 100 -7.15 -8.43 31.62
N ARG A 101 -7.67 -8.51 32.82
CA ARG A 101 -9.03 -9.00 33.14
C ARG A 101 -9.91 -7.82 33.54
N PRO A 102 -10.76 -7.31 32.63
CA PRO A 102 -11.63 -6.18 32.94
C PRO A 102 -12.62 -6.53 34.04
N MET A 103 -12.86 -5.59 34.96
CA MET A 103 -13.88 -5.73 35.98
C MET A 103 -15.26 -5.35 35.39
N PRO A 104 -16.34 -6.05 35.81
CA PRO A 104 -17.69 -5.61 35.48
C PRO A 104 -17.92 -4.16 35.90
N GLY A 105 -18.51 -3.37 35.03
CA GLY A 105 -18.75 -1.94 35.23
C GLY A 105 -17.59 -1.02 34.84
N GLU A 106 -16.42 -1.53 34.51
CA GLU A 106 -15.34 -0.68 33.99
C GLU A 106 -15.71 -0.09 32.60
N ASP A 107 -15.34 1.18 32.37
CA ASP A 107 -15.49 1.81 31.07
C ASP A 107 -14.51 1.20 30.08
N ILE A 108 -15.01 0.79 28.93
CA ILE A 108 -14.19 0.27 27.84
C ILE A 108 -14.43 1.10 26.58
N ALA A 109 -13.37 1.52 25.93
CA ALA A 109 -13.46 2.37 24.75
C ALA A 109 -12.54 1.88 23.62
N ILE A 110 -13.05 1.95 22.41
CA ILE A 110 -12.23 1.84 21.20
C ILE A 110 -11.74 3.24 20.85
N VAL A 111 -10.44 3.39 20.68
CA VAL A 111 -9.83 4.63 20.23
C VAL A 111 -9.18 4.44 18.88
N THR A 112 -9.33 5.42 18.00
CA THR A 112 -8.59 5.49 16.76
C THR A 112 -7.48 6.54 16.89
N ARG A 113 -6.35 6.28 16.26
CA ARG A 113 -5.32 7.31 16.13
C ARG A 113 -5.81 8.35 15.15
N VAL A 114 -5.90 9.59 15.61
CA VAL A 114 -6.07 10.74 14.75
C VAL A 114 -4.71 11.36 14.56
N SER A 115 -4.28 11.55 13.32
CA SER A 115 -3.05 12.27 13.05
C SER A 115 -3.25 13.72 13.48
N SER A 116 -2.67 14.12 14.61
CA SER A 116 -2.58 15.52 15.03
C SER A 116 -1.33 16.19 14.45
N GLY A 117 -0.66 15.51 13.50
CA GLY A 117 0.60 15.98 12.97
C GLY A 117 0.41 17.29 12.22
N LYS A 118 1.04 18.37 12.69
CA LYS A 118 1.45 19.45 11.78
C LYS A 118 2.19 18.79 10.63
N PRO A 119 1.96 19.21 9.37
CA PRO A 119 2.82 18.80 8.27
C PRO A 119 4.26 19.03 8.71
N LEU A 120 5.12 18.07 8.44
CA LEU A 120 6.55 18.30 8.63
C LEU A 120 6.90 19.53 7.80
N ASN A 121 7.53 20.53 8.43
CA ASN A 121 7.81 21.79 7.76
C ASN A 121 8.79 21.48 6.62
N VAL A 122 8.50 21.95 5.41
CA VAL A 122 9.36 21.71 4.23
C VAL A 122 10.80 22.20 4.48
N SER A 123 10.97 23.20 5.38
CA SER A 123 12.30 23.67 5.81
C SER A 123 13.09 22.67 6.66
N ASP A 124 12.44 21.63 7.19
CA ASP A 124 13.08 20.62 8.06
C ASP A 124 13.39 19.32 7.28
N LEU A 125 13.34 19.35 5.94
CA LEU A 125 13.68 18.20 5.11
C LEU A 125 15.16 17.87 5.25
N PRO A 126 15.53 16.59 5.44
CA PRO A 126 16.91 16.16 5.36
C PRO A 126 17.50 16.50 3.98
N GLU A 127 18.73 17.02 3.95
CA GLU A 127 19.40 17.41 2.70
C GLU A 127 19.57 16.24 1.71
N ASP A 128 19.70 15.01 2.24
CA ASP A 128 19.87 13.78 1.47
C ASP A 128 18.53 13.10 1.10
N LEU A 129 17.39 13.76 1.34
CA LEU A 129 16.06 13.21 1.06
C LEU A 129 15.80 13.24 -0.46
N PRO A 130 15.61 12.09 -1.13
CA PRO A 130 15.23 12.05 -2.52
C PRO A 130 13.88 12.75 -2.75
N ARG A 131 13.74 13.43 -3.88
CA ARG A 131 12.48 14.12 -4.21
C ARG A 131 11.39 13.11 -4.55
N LEU A 132 10.19 13.32 -4.00
CA LEU A 132 9.01 12.52 -4.27
C LEU A 132 7.89 13.46 -4.75
N GLU A 133 7.41 13.22 -5.96
CA GLU A 133 6.31 13.98 -6.55
C GLU A 133 4.98 13.35 -6.13
N VAL A 134 3.94 14.16 -5.92
CA VAL A 134 2.59 13.73 -5.61
C VAL A 134 1.73 13.93 -6.85
N ALA A 135 1.30 12.82 -7.47
CA ALA A 135 0.46 12.84 -8.67
C ALA A 135 -1.03 12.95 -8.35
N HIS A 136 -1.45 12.43 -7.20
CA HIS A 136 -2.82 12.53 -6.69
C HIS A 136 -2.82 12.43 -5.17
N GLU A 137 -3.69 13.19 -4.50
CA GLU A 137 -3.87 13.07 -3.05
C GLU A 137 -5.30 13.48 -2.66
N ASP A 138 -5.93 12.64 -1.84
CA ASP A 138 -7.14 12.96 -1.09
C ASP A 138 -6.98 12.66 0.41
N ALA A 139 -8.06 12.71 1.17
CA ALA A 139 -8.03 12.43 2.60
C ALA A 139 -7.72 10.96 2.92
N HIS A 140 -7.96 10.01 2.00
CA HIS A 140 -7.87 8.58 2.26
C HIS A 140 -6.65 7.92 1.65
N PHE A 141 -6.18 8.40 0.49
CA PHE A 141 -5.04 7.83 -0.20
C PHE A 141 -4.27 8.87 -1.01
N ALA A 142 -3.13 8.48 -1.54
CA ALA A 142 -2.37 9.26 -2.48
C ALA A 142 -1.74 8.35 -3.55
N VAL A 143 -1.40 8.92 -4.69
CA VAL A 143 -0.56 8.31 -5.71
C VAL A 143 0.68 9.18 -5.84
N VAL A 144 1.84 8.60 -5.58
CA VAL A 144 3.12 9.31 -5.62
C VAL A 144 4.01 8.75 -6.72
N VAL A 145 4.93 9.54 -7.22
CA VAL A 145 5.94 9.11 -8.18
C VAL A 145 7.19 8.67 -7.43
N LYS A 146 7.38 7.36 -7.27
CA LYS A 146 8.57 6.82 -6.63
C LYS A 146 9.80 7.08 -7.52
N PRO A 147 10.86 7.70 -7.03
CA PRO A 147 12.09 7.85 -7.79
C PRO A 147 12.79 6.50 -8.02
N GLU A 148 13.60 6.46 -9.06
CA GLU A 148 14.50 5.34 -9.34
C GLU A 148 15.55 5.18 -8.23
N GLY A 149 16.04 3.97 -8.02
CA GLY A 149 17.06 3.66 -7.00
C GLY A 149 16.52 3.54 -5.57
N VAL A 150 15.28 3.98 -5.31
CA VAL A 150 14.66 3.94 -3.97
C VAL A 150 13.79 2.69 -3.80
N ASN A 151 14.02 1.94 -2.72
CA ASN A 151 13.16 0.83 -2.35
C ASN A 151 11.75 1.32 -1.96
N THR A 152 10.71 0.54 -2.25
CA THR A 152 9.35 0.88 -1.80
C THR A 152 9.24 0.79 -0.29
N VAL A 153 9.64 -0.34 0.28
CA VAL A 153 9.65 -0.61 1.73
C VAL A 153 10.90 -1.41 2.08
N GLY A 154 11.33 -1.30 3.33
CA GLY A 154 12.44 -2.10 3.87
C GLY A 154 13.78 -1.82 3.18
N ASP A 155 14.74 -1.35 3.93
CA ASP A 155 16.13 -1.24 3.50
C ASP A 155 17.03 -1.73 4.63
N ALA A 156 17.70 -2.85 4.41
CA ALA A 156 18.63 -3.44 5.37
C ALA A 156 19.82 -2.50 5.67
N ARG A 157 20.13 -1.56 4.77
CA ARG A 157 21.19 -0.58 4.94
C ARG A 157 20.76 0.69 5.67
N GLY A 158 19.46 0.80 6.02
CA GLY A 158 18.91 1.95 6.73
C GLY A 158 18.70 3.21 5.86
N GLY A 159 18.75 3.09 4.53
CA GLY A 159 18.56 4.18 3.58
C GLY A 159 17.12 4.68 3.48
N TRP A 160 16.91 5.67 2.62
CA TRP A 160 15.59 6.16 2.29
C TRP A 160 14.78 5.10 1.54
N THR A 161 13.51 4.94 1.91
CA THR A 161 12.51 4.15 1.18
C THR A 161 11.33 5.03 0.89
N ALA A 162 10.55 4.71 -0.15
CA ALA A 162 9.34 5.47 -0.46
C ALA A 162 8.45 5.59 0.79
N GLU A 163 8.22 4.49 1.52
CA GLU A 163 7.42 4.50 2.76
C GLU A 163 7.95 5.48 3.80
N ARG A 164 9.27 5.58 3.99
CA ARG A 164 9.88 6.53 4.95
C ARG A 164 9.78 7.97 4.49
N MET A 165 9.74 8.20 3.18
CA MET A 165 9.63 9.53 2.58
C MET A 165 8.21 10.11 2.68
N LEU A 166 7.16 9.27 2.61
CA LEU A 166 5.77 9.70 2.51
C LEU A 166 5.35 10.79 3.52
N PRO A 167 5.71 10.70 4.83
CA PRO A 167 5.31 11.73 5.79
C PRO A 167 5.87 13.13 5.53
N TYR A 168 6.89 13.25 4.69
CA TYR A 168 7.50 14.54 4.33
C TYR A 168 6.82 15.21 3.13
N PHE A 169 6.13 14.44 2.31
CA PHE A 169 5.54 14.91 1.05
C PHE A 169 4.02 14.90 1.04
N LEU A 170 3.39 14.11 1.91
CA LEU A 170 1.92 14.01 1.97
C LEU A 170 1.35 14.81 3.14
N ALA A 171 0.22 15.45 2.89
CA ALA A 171 -0.55 16.10 3.94
C ALA A 171 -1.06 15.06 4.96
N PRO A 172 -1.04 15.37 6.28
CA PRO A 172 -1.63 14.50 7.28
C PRO A 172 -3.15 14.44 7.08
N THR A 173 -3.72 13.24 7.25
CA THR A 173 -5.19 13.09 7.29
C THR A 173 -5.71 13.47 8.67
N ILE A 174 -6.54 14.51 8.73
CA ILE A 174 -7.12 15.04 9.97
C ILE A 174 -8.64 14.87 9.95
N GLY A 175 -9.23 14.49 11.09
CA GLY A 175 -10.68 14.36 11.25
C GLY A 175 -11.32 13.20 10.50
N VAL A 176 -10.54 12.29 9.93
CA VAL A 176 -11.04 11.09 9.23
C VAL A 176 -10.83 9.85 10.08
N GLU A 177 -11.90 9.08 10.29
CA GLU A 177 -11.81 7.83 11.06
C GLU A 177 -10.82 6.85 10.44
N GLY A 178 -9.99 6.26 11.27
CA GLY A 178 -8.97 5.31 10.83
C GLY A 178 -7.77 5.92 10.11
N ALA A 179 -7.56 7.23 10.22
CA ALA A 179 -6.38 7.88 9.69
C ALA A 179 -5.09 7.19 10.16
N LEU A 180 -4.16 6.96 9.25
CA LEU A 180 -2.86 6.37 9.55
C LEU A 180 -1.90 7.46 10.01
N VAL A 181 -1.16 7.21 11.09
CA VAL A 181 -0.09 8.12 11.55
C VAL A 181 0.99 8.28 10.48
N ARG A 182 1.25 7.21 9.74
CA ARG A 182 2.16 7.21 8.59
C ARG A 182 1.45 6.58 7.42
N PRO A 183 1.34 7.29 6.30
CA PRO A 183 0.87 6.71 5.05
C PRO A 183 1.73 5.50 4.68
N ARG A 184 1.15 4.53 3.98
CA ARG A 184 1.85 3.29 3.65
C ARG A 184 1.51 2.80 2.25
N PRO A 185 2.48 2.29 1.49
CA PRO A 185 2.23 1.70 0.18
C PRO A 185 1.31 0.48 0.29
N VAL A 186 0.41 0.31 -0.68
CA VAL A 186 -0.48 -0.87 -0.80
C VAL A 186 0.03 -1.90 -1.82
N HIS A 187 1.02 -1.51 -2.62
CA HIS A 187 1.78 -2.39 -3.52
C HIS A 187 3.25 -1.97 -3.54
N ARG A 188 4.04 -2.62 -4.38
CA ARG A 188 5.47 -2.31 -4.48
C ARG A 188 5.91 -2.15 -5.93
N LEU A 189 6.90 -1.27 -6.11
CA LEU A 189 7.77 -1.20 -7.28
C LEU A 189 9.17 -1.68 -6.89
N ASP A 190 9.91 -2.23 -7.84
CA ASP A 190 11.32 -2.57 -7.63
C ASP A 190 12.15 -1.31 -7.40
N ALA A 191 13.31 -1.42 -6.77
CA ALA A 191 14.15 -0.26 -6.46
C ALA A 191 14.47 0.56 -7.72
N LEU A 192 14.87 -0.08 -8.80
CA LEU A 192 15.23 0.58 -10.06
C LEU A 192 14.03 1.02 -10.90
N THR A 193 12.82 0.52 -10.63
CA THR A 193 11.61 0.94 -11.32
C THR A 193 11.08 2.24 -10.73
N SER A 194 10.95 3.27 -11.54
CA SER A 194 10.33 4.54 -11.15
C SER A 194 8.82 4.56 -11.42
N GLY A 195 8.11 5.62 -10.99
CA GLY A 195 6.73 5.89 -11.36
C GLY A 195 5.71 5.68 -10.27
N LEU A 196 4.44 5.54 -10.67
CA LEU A 196 3.29 5.62 -9.81
C LEU A 196 3.24 4.52 -8.75
N LEU A 197 3.11 4.95 -7.50
CA LEU A 197 2.98 4.12 -6.31
C LEU A 197 1.76 4.55 -5.51
N VAL A 198 0.79 3.65 -5.35
CA VAL A 198 -0.44 3.92 -4.59
C VAL A 198 -0.19 3.73 -3.09
N VAL A 199 -0.66 4.69 -2.31
CA VAL A 199 -0.37 4.83 -0.88
C VAL A 199 -1.64 5.08 -0.11
N ALA A 200 -1.93 4.30 0.91
CA ALA A 200 -3.06 4.51 1.81
C ALA A 200 -2.70 5.50 2.93
N LYS A 201 -3.62 6.40 3.24
CA LYS A 201 -3.58 7.37 4.35
C LYS A 201 -4.56 7.00 5.46
N THR A 202 -5.53 6.11 5.18
CA THR A 202 -6.48 5.58 6.17
C THR A 202 -6.50 4.06 6.17
N ARG A 203 -7.08 3.45 7.22
CA ARG A 203 -7.25 1.99 7.30
C ARG A 203 -8.23 1.46 6.27
N LEU A 204 -9.30 2.20 6.03
CA LEU A 204 -10.29 1.88 4.99
C LEU A 204 -9.59 1.78 3.64
N ALA A 205 -8.85 2.81 3.25
CA ALA A 205 -8.08 2.80 2.00
C ALA A 205 -7.04 1.68 1.95
N ALA A 206 -6.32 1.43 3.05
CA ALA A 206 -5.35 0.34 3.11
C ALA A 206 -5.98 -1.04 2.85
N THR A 207 -7.20 -1.27 3.34
CA THR A 207 -7.93 -2.53 3.14
C THR A 207 -8.46 -2.62 1.71
N SER A 208 -9.26 -1.64 1.26
CA SER A 208 -9.93 -1.66 -0.05
C SER A 208 -8.92 -1.67 -1.21
N LEU A 209 -7.89 -0.84 -1.14
CA LEU A 209 -6.84 -0.81 -2.17
C LEU A 209 -6.03 -2.12 -2.17
N SER A 210 -5.60 -2.62 -1.00
CA SER A 210 -4.84 -3.89 -0.95
C SER A 210 -5.64 -5.07 -1.50
N GLU A 211 -6.95 -5.11 -1.24
CA GLU A 211 -7.84 -6.12 -1.80
C GLU A 211 -7.97 -5.99 -3.32
N ALA A 212 -8.13 -4.77 -3.84
CA ALA A 212 -8.20 -4.52 -5.28
C ALA A 212 -6.91 -4.93 -6.00
N PHE A 213 -5.74 -4.68 -5.40
CA PHE A 213 -4.46 -5.15 -5.93
C PHE A 213 -4.34 -6.69 -5.85
N ALA A 214 -4.73 -7.30 -4.75
CA ALA A 214 -4.66 -8.76 -4.56
C ALA A 214 -5.58 -9.51 -5.52
N SER A 215 -6.78 -8.97 -5.78
CA SER A 215 -7.77 -9.50 -6.73
C SER A 215 -7.51 -9.08 -8.19
N ARG A 216 -6.40 -8.38 -8.48
CA ARG A 216 -5.98 -7.93 -9.82
C ARG A 216 -6.98 -7.02 -10.54
N ARG A 217 -7.83 -6.32 -9.81
CA ARG A 217 -8.80 -5.34 -10.34
C ARG A 217 -8.17 -3.97 -10.65
N VAL A 218 -6.91 -3.75 -10.26
CA VAL A 218 -6.16 -2.53 -10.54
C VAL A 218 -5.36 -2.74 -11.81
N THR A 219 -5.64 -1.92 -12.83
CA THR A 219 -4.86 -1.89 -14.06
C THR A 219 -3.63 -0.98 -13.88
N LYS A 220 -2.50 -1.42 -14.39
CA LYS A 220 -1.22 -0.67 -14.36
C LYS A 220 -0.61 -0.69 -15.74
N ARG A 221 -0.21 0.47 -16.24
CA ARG A 221 0.57 0.59 -17.46
C ARG A 221 1.97 1.07 -17.13
N TYR A 222 2.92 0.37 -17.70
CA TYR A 222 4.33 0.71 -17.63
C TYR A 222 4.83 1.12 -19.00
N ARG A 223 5.73 2.07 -19.04
CA ARG A 223 6.51 2.44 -20.21
C ARG A 223 7.92 1.91 -20.05
N ALA A 224 8.45 1.28 -21.11
CA ALA A 224 9.82 0.76 -21.11
C ALA A 224 10.51 1.06 -22.44
N VAL A 225 11.83 1.22 -22.41
CA VAL A 225 12.67 1.24 -23.61
C VAL A 225 13.41 -0.09 -23.68
N LEU A 226 13.22 -0.83 -24.76
CA LEU A 226 13.85 -2.12 -25.02
C LEU A 226 15.07 -1.96 -25.91
N CYS A 227 16.10 -2.77 -25.68
CA CYS A 227 17.26 -2.91 -26.54
C CYS A 227 16.95 -3.83 -27.73
N GLY A 228 16.84 -3.29 -28.93
CA GLY A 228 16.46 -4.02 -30.14
C GLY A 228 14.99 -3.87 -30.51
N THR A 229 14.56 -4.63 -31.52
CA THR A 229 13.18 -4.68 -32.00
C THR A 229 12.58 -6.03 -31.60
N PRO A 230 11.57 -6.06 -30.73
CA PRO A 230 10.88 -7.31 -30.43
C PRO A 230 10.16 -7.85 -31.69
N ALA A 231 9.99 -9.18 -31.78
CA ALA A 231 9.19 -9.77 -32.83
C ALA A 231 7.76 -9.18 -32.79
N GLU A 232 7.12 -9.08 -33.97
CA GLU A 232 5.72 -8.64 -34.01
C GLU A 232 4.86 -9.55 -33.12
N PRO A 233 3.98 -8.98 -32.27
CA PRO A 233 3.10 -9.76 -31.45
C PRO A 233 2.13 -10.60 -32.32
N GLU A 234 1.90 -11.84 -31.93
CA GLU A 234 0.72 -12.57 -32.42
C GLU A 234 -0.52 -11.79 -31.96
N ILE A 235 -1.40 -11.46 -32.91
CA ILE A 235 -2.59 -10.68 -32.62
C ILE A 235 -3.54 -11.58 -31.82
N ILE A 236 -3.85 -11.20 -30.59
CA ILE A 236 -5.04 -11.69 -29.91
C ILE A 236 -6.02 -10.52 -29.96
N GLU A 237 -7.20 -10.77 -30.55
CA GLU A 237 -8.32 -9.86 -30.43
C GLU A 237 -8.66 -9.86 -28.92
N ASP A 238 -8.30 -8.77 -28.23
CA ASP A 238 -8.60 -8.60 -26.81
C ASP A 238 -10.08 -8.23 -26.74
N ASP A 239 -10.93 -9.20 -26.30
CA ASP A 239 -12.36 -8.96 -26.03
C ASP A 239 -12.58 -8.13 -24.77
N ASP A 240 -11.52 -7.69 -24.09
CA ASP A 240 -11.62 -6.73 -23.00
C ASP A 240 -11.88 -5.33 -23.61
N ASP A 241 -13.17 -4.97 -23.68
CA ASP A 241 -13.70 -3.61 -23.92
C ASP A 241 -13.19 -2.64 -22.81
N ASP A 242 -11.88 -2.46 -22.71
CA ASP A 242 -11.33 -1.28 -22.04
C ASP A 242 -11.51 -0.13 -23.06
N ASP A 243 -12.63 0.60 -22.90
CA ASP A 243 -12.94 1.87 -23.56
C ASP A 243 -11.79 2.87 -23.35
N ASP A 244 -10.67 2.68 -24.05
CA ASP A 244 -9.55 3.61 -24.09
C ASP A 244 -9.83 4.64 -25.19
N ASP A 245 -10.78 5.57 -24.91
CA ASP A 245 -11.16 6.70 -25.77
C ASP A 245 -9.97 7.63 -26.15
N ASP A 246 -8.78 7.41 -25.62
CA ASP A 246 -7.57 8.20 -25.93
C ASP A 246 -6.79 7.69 -27.16
N VAL A 247 -7.29 6.67 -27.89
CA VAL A 247 -6.63 6.13 -29.11
C VAL A 247 -7.33 6.58 -30.40
N ALA A 248 -8.09 7.67 -30.37
CA ALA A 248 -8.59 8.30 -31.59
C ALA A 248 -7.43 8.85 -32.42
N GLY A 249 -6.83 8.00 -33.26
CA GLY A 249 -5.80 8.41 -34.23
C GLY A 249 -4.61 7.47 -34.40
N VAL A 250 -4.42 6.46 -33.53
CA VAL A 250 -3.39 5.43 -33.75
C VAL A 250 -4.11 4.20 -34.32
N ALA A 251 -3.72 3.78 -35.53
CA ALA A 251 -4.17 2.52 -36.11
C ALA A 251 -4.09 1.42 -35.05
N ALA A 252 -5.12 0.58 -34.96
CA ALA A 252 -5.24 -0.48 -33.96
C ALA A 252 -3.90 -1.18 -33.73
N SER A 253 -3.19 -0.76 -32.68
CA SER A 253 -1.84 -1.23 -32.41
C SER A 253 -1.95 -2.64 -31.83
N LYS A 254 -1.32 -3.58 -32.52
CA LYS A 254 -1.28 -4.99 -32.12
C LYS A 254 -0.81 -5.14 -30.70
N VAL A 255 -1.65 -5.69 -29.82
CA VAL A 255 -1.30 -6.03 -28.45
C VAL A 255 -0.80 -7.47 -28.41
N GLY A 256 0.40 -7.65 -27.89
CA GLY A 256 0.99 -8.97 -27.68
C GLY A 256 0.81 -9.47 -26.26
N VAL A 257 0.69 -10.78 -26.10
CA VAL A 257 0.61 -11.44 -24.80
C VAL A 257 1.87 -12.25 -24.55
N ILE A 258 2.44 -12.08 -23.35
CA ILE A 258 3.50 -12.93 -22.84
C ILE A 258 2.92 -13.75 -21.67
N ASP A 259 2.72 -15.05 -21.90
CA ASP A 259 2.39 -16.01 -20.85
C ASP A 259 3.59 -16.94 -20.64
N ALA A 260 4.52 -16.50 -19.80
CA ALA A 260 5.74 -17.23 -19.52
C ALA A 260 5.86 -17.44 -17.99
N PRO A 261 5.51 -18.63 -17.47
CA PRO A 261 5.51 -18.94 -16.05
C PRO A 261 6.85 -18.67 -15.39
N MET A 262 6.83 -18.12 -14.16
CA MET A 262 8.03 -17.83 -13.37
C MET A 262 7.99 -18.64 -12.07
N GLU A 263 9.03 -19.46 -11.84
CA GLU A 263 9.14 -20.29 -10.62
C GLU A 263 7.90 -21.18 -10.41
N GLY A 264 7.39 -21.77 -11.51
CA GLY A 264 6.20 -22.62 -11.49
C GLY A 264 4.87 -21.89 -11.27
N LYS A 265 4.86 -20.56 -11.32
CA LYS A 265 3.65 -19.74 -11.14
C LYS A 265 3.31 -19.00 -12.40
N GLN A 266 2.02 -18.95 -12.73
CA GLN A 266 1.52 -18.18 -13.87
C GLN A 266 2.02 -16.74 -13.83
N CYS A 267 2.46 -16.26 -14.99
CA CYS A 267 3.02 -14.92 -15.13
C CYS A 267 2.65 -14.38 -16.51
N VAL A 268 1.72 -13.42 -16.54
CA VAL A 268 1.15 -12.88 -17.78
C VAL A 268 1.38 -11.37 -17.84
N SER A 269 1.85 -10.89 -19.00
CA SER A 269 1.95 -9.47 -19.31
C SER A 269 1.44 -9.22 -20.73
N HIS A 270 0.69 -8.15 -20.91
CA HIS A 270 0.38 -7.61 -22.23
C HIS A 270 1.41 -6.55 -22.60
N TRP A 271 1.63 -6.33 -23.87
CA TRP A 271 2.57 -5.31 -24.34
C TRP A 271 2.21 -4.84 -25.75
N ARG A 272 2.64 -3.62 -26.11
CA ARG A 272 2.56 -3.10 -27.47
C ARG A 272 3.74 -2.19 -27.77
N VAL A 273 4.13 -2.13 -29.03
CA VAL A 273 5.09 -1.14 -29.52
C VAL A 273 4.41 0.23 -29.59
N VAL A 274 5.04 1.24 -29.01
CA VAL A 274 4.61 2.64 -29.14
C VAL A 274 5.33 3.29 -30.32
N ARG A 275 6.65 3.15 -30.35
CA ARG A 275 7.53 3.60 -31.42
C ARG A 275 8.91 3.00 -31.29
N ASP A 276 9.70 3.07 -32.34
CA ASP A 276 11.10 2.67 -32.34
C ASP A 276 11.97 3.73 -32.99
N ALA A 277 13.25 3.72 -32.69
CA ALA A 277 14.23 4.61 -33.26
C ALA A 277 15.58 3.89 -33.47
N PRO A 278 16.32 4.22 -34.53
CA PRO A 278 17.70 3.76 -34.66
C PRO A 278 18.56 4.40 -33.56
N ASP A 279 19.46 3.64 -33.01
CA ASP A 279 20.50 4.14 -32.09
C ASP A 279 21.83 3.49 -32.43
N ALA A 280 22.66 4.21 -33.17
CA ALA A 280 23.95 3.74 -33.65
C ALA A 280 24.97 3.61 -32.50
N SER A 281 24.71 4.23 -31.33
CA SER A 281 25.58 4.11 -30.16
C SER A 281 25.39 2.78 -29.41
N MET A 282 24.28 2.11 -29.69
CA MET A 282 23.92 0.86 -29.03
C MET A 282 24.26 -0.35 -29.90
N ARG A 283 24.79 -1.40 -29.29
CA ARG A 283 25.10 -2.69 -29.94
C ARG A 283 23.91 -3.30 -30.68
N HIS A 284 22.69 -3.01 -30.24
CA HIS A 284 21.45 -3.51 -30.82
C HIS A 284 20.98 -2.70 -32.02
N GLY A 285 21.60 -1.55 -32.32
CA GLY A 285 21.30 -0.69 -33.47
C GLY A 285 19.95 0.00 -33.46
N ARG A 286 19.04 -0.43 -32.58
CA ARG A 286 17.68 0.14 -32.41
C ARG A 286 17.23 0.08 -30.98
N LEU A 287 16.39 1.03 -30.60
CA LEU A 287 15.65 1.05 -29.34
C LEU A 287 14.15 1.08 -29.62
N THR A 288 13.37 0.36 -28.82
CA THR A 288 11.91 0.30 -28.98
C THR A 288 11.23 0.74 -27.71
N LEU A 289 10.40 1.78 -27.79
CA LEU A 289 9.51 2.22 -26.72
C LEU A 289 8.26 1.37 -26.73
N VAL A 290 7.95 0.76 -25.59
CA VAL A 290 6.79 -0.12 -25.43
C VAL A 290 5.93 0.28 -24.24
N ASP A 291 4.63 0.04 -24.36
CA ASP A 291 3.72 -0.06 -23.22
C ASP A 291 3.64 -1.50 -22.77
N MET A 292 3.56 -1.72 -21.45
CA MET A 292 3.45 -3.05 -20.85
C MET A 292 2.42 -3.05 -19.71
N TRP A 293 1.52 -4.04 -19.72
CA TRP A 293 0.49 -4.23 -18.68
C TRP A 293 0.69 -5.56 -17.95
N PRO A 294 1.24 -5.58 -16.74
CA PRO A 294 1.36 -6.82 -15.97
C PRO A 294 -0.02 -7.24 -15.43
N LYS A 295 -0.59 -8.32 -15.95
CA LYS A 295 -1.81 -8.96 -15.44
C LYS A 295 -1.55 -9.75 -14.14
N THR A 296 -0.30 -10.10 -13.87
CA THR A 296 0.18 -10.70 -12.61
C THR A 296 1.24 -9.80 -11.95
N GLY A 297 1.72 -10.14 -10.74
CA GLY A 297 2.66 -9.31 -9.98
C GLY A 297 3.87 -10.09 -9.46
N ARG A 298 4.62 -10.78 -10.34
CA ARG A 298 5.83 -11.50 -9.92
C ARG A 298 7.04 -10.57 -9.82
N THR A 299 8.01 -10.97 -8.99
CA THR A 299 9.26 -10.20 -8.83
C THR A 299 9.96 -10.01 -10.16
N HIS A 300 10.26 -8.75 -10.50
CA HIS A 300 10.90 -8.33 -11.75
C HIS A 300 10.20 -8.83 -13.03
N GLN A 301 8.88 -9.02 -12.98
CA GLN A 301 8.12 -9.64 -14.07
C GLN A 301 8.40 -9.01 -15.43
N LEU A 302 8.18 -7.71 -15.58
CA LEU A 302 8.34 -7.03 -16.87
C LEU A 302 9.79 -7.09 -17.38
N ARG A 303 10.77 -6.96 -16.49
CA ARG A 303 12.19 -7.06 -16.81
C ARG A 303 12.55 -8.46 -17.34
N ARG A 304 12.05 -9.52 -16.67
CA ARG A 304 12.26 -10.92 -17.08
C ARG A 304 11.52 -11.26 -18.37
N HIS A 305 10.30 -10.75 -18.57
CA HIS A 305 9.53 -10.93 -19.79
C HIS A 305 10.21 -10.25 -20.98
N ALA A 306 10.67 -9.00 -20.83
CA ALA A 306 11.38 -8.29 -21.87
C ALA A 306 12.67 -9.03 -22.31
N ALA A 307 13.48 -9.46 -21.34
CA ALA A 307 14.74 -10.14 -21.64
C ALA A 307 14.54 -11.59 -22.15
N GLY A 308 13.63 -12.34 -21.54
CA GLY A 308 13.47 -13.78 -21.82
C GLY A 308 12.48 -14.08 -22.96
N ALA A 309 11.27 -13.53 -22.90
CA ALA A 309 10.24 -13.82 -23.87
C ALA A 309 10.37 -12.98 -25.14
N LEU A 310 10.68 -11.68 -25.03
CA LEU A 310 10.84 -10.81 -26.20
C LEU A 310 12.27 -10.82 -26.76
N GLY A 311 13.25 -11.38 -26.02
CA GLY A 311 14.64 -11.35 -26.44
C GLY A 311 15.25 -9.92 -26.48
N CYS A 312 14.52 -8.93 -25.97
CA CYS A 312 14.84 -7.51 -26.00
C CYS A 312 14.87 -6.98 -24.55
N PRO A 313 16.00 -7.07 -23.83
CA PRO A 313 16.08 -6.59 -22.45
C PRO A 313 15.81 -5.09 -22.36
N ILE A 314 15.33 -4.63 -21.19
CA ILE A 314 15.09 -3.21 -20.92
C ILE A 314 16.45 -2.48 -20.87
N LEU A 315 16.54 -1.33 -21.49
CA LEU A 315 17.72 -0.46 -21.49
C LEU A 315 18.10 -0.11 -20.02
N GLY A 316 19.38 -0.24 -19.69
CA GLY A 316 19.90 -0.04 -18.33
C GLY A 316 19.63 -1.20 -17.36
N ASP A 317 19.16 -2.35 -17.84
CA ASP A 317 18.96 -3.53 -17.00
C ASP A 317 20.20 -4.44 -16.95
N ALA A 318 21.17 -4.09 -16.10
CA ALA A 318 22.38 -4.90 -15.93
C ALA A 318 22.12 -6.32 -15.42
N ARG A 319 20.96 -6.58 -14.79
CA ARG A 319 20.66 -7.91 -14.20
C ARG A 319 20.14 -8.91 -15.22
N TYR A 320 19.32 -8.47 -16.16
CA TYR A 320 18.64 -9.35 -17.11
C TYR A 320 19.09 -9.14 -18.56
N ASN A 321 20.01 -8.23 -18.81
CA ASN A 321 20.66 -8.10 -20.10
C ASN A 321 21.96 -8.90 -20.11
N PRO A 322 22.03 -10.11 -20.71
CA PRO A 322 23.25 -10.93 -20.74
C PRO A 322 24.37 -10.31 -21.59
N LYS A 323 24.04 -9.31 -22.41
CA LYS A 323 24.98 -8.57 -23.26
C LYS A 323 25.22 -7.15 -22.74
N HIS A 324 24.86 -6.90 -21.47
CA HIS A 324 25.06 -5.59 -20.87
C HIS A 324 26.54 -5.18 -20.94
N SER A 325 26.77 -3.98 -21.40
CA SER A 325 28.10 -3.38 -21.48
C SER A 325 28.09 -2.02 -20.76
N PRO A 326 29.26 -1.45 -20.40
CA PRO A 326 29.32 -0.12 -19.83
C PRO A 326 28.68 0.98 -20.68
N GLU A 327 28.54 0.76 -21.99
CA GLU A 327 27.86 1.68 -22.92
C GLU A 327 26.33 1.64 -22.72
N ASP A 328 25.79 0.53 -22.16
CA ASP A 328 24.40 0.39 -21.77
C ASP A 328 24.13 0.98 -20.36
N ASP A 329 25.16 1.34 -19.59
CA ASP A 329 25.09 2.03 -18.30
C ASP A 329 24.75 3.51 -18.50
N VAL A 330 23.64 3.74 -19.09
CA VAL A 330 23.03 5.06 -19.23
C VAL A 330 22.17 5.31 -18.00
N ASP A 331 21.78 6.48 -17.73
CA ASP A 331 20.89 7.01 -16.69
C ASP A 331 19.92 6.03 -15.96
N GLY A 332 20.38 4.81 -15.61
CA GLY A 332 19.63 3.80 -14.86
C GLY A 332 18.64 2.98 -15.70
N LEU A 333 17.63 2.40 -15.08
CA LEU A 333 16.66 1.50 -15.70
C LEU A 333 15.57 2.29 -16.45
N PHE A 334 15.34 1.97 -17.71
CA PHE A 334 14.30 2.61 -18.53
C PHE A 334 12.95 1.87 -18.39
N LEU A 335 12.46 1.79 -17.14
CA LEU A 335 11.17 1.21 -16.80
C LEU A 335 10.43 2.11 -15.80
N ARG A 336 9.23 2.58 -16.18
CA ARG A 336 8.41 3.48 -15.37
C ARG A 336 6.94 3.04 -15.34
N ALA A 337 6.33 3.02 -14.17
CA ALA A 337 4.89 2.93 -14.00
C ALA A 337 4.28 4.30 -14.33
N VAL A 338 3.62 4.41 -15.50
CA VAL A 338 3.12 5.69 -16.02
C VAL A 338 1.63 5.88 -15.81
N GLU A 339 0.89 4.80 -15.52
CA GLU A 339 -0.54 4.89 -15.30
C GLU A 339 -1.02 3.83 -14.31
N VAL A 340 -1.95 4.20 -13.46
CA VAL A 340 -2.72 3.32 -12.59
C VAL A 340 -4.20 3.65 -12.70
N THR A 341 -5.02 2.63 -12.90
CA THR A 341 -6.48 2.74 -12.98
C THR A 341 -7.08 1.94 -11.82
N LEU A 342 -7.78 2.64 -10.93
CA LEU A 342 -8.42 2.10 -9.74
C LEU A 342 -9.90 1.93 -9.98
N PRO A 343 -10.50 0.75 -9.76
CA PRO A 343 -11.94 0.56 -9.88
C PRO A 343 -12.69 1.28 -8.75
N PRO A 344 -13.97 1.63 -8.93
CA PRO A 344 -14.78 2.28 -7.90
C PRO A 344 -14.77 1.56 -6.56
N SER A 345 -14.78 0.23 -6.58
CA SER A 345 -14.71 -0.61 -5.38
C SER A 345 -13.39 -0.48 -4.60
N ALA A 346 -12.34 0.02 -5.21
CA ALA A 346 -11.06 0.30 -4.54
C ALA A 346 -11.06 1.64 -3.79
N THR A 347 -11.99 2.54 -4.15
CA THR A 347 -12.10 3.89 -3.59
C THR A 347 -13.52 4.20 -3.09
N PRO A 348 -14.11 3.37 -2.20
CA PRO A 348 -15.52 3.48 -1.81
C PRO A 348 -15.88 4.80 -1.13
N TRP A 349 -14.91 5.47 -0.49
CA TRP A 349 -15.12 6.78 0.16
C TRP A 349 -15.42 7.92 -0.83
N ARG A 350 -15.07 7.78 -2.11
CA ARG A 350 -15.37 8.80 -3.14
C ARG A 350 -16.86 8.91 -3.44
N PHE A 351 -17.63 7.90 -3.06
CA PHE A 351 -19.05 7.77 -3.36
C PHE A 351 -19.94 7.81 -2.11
N GLY A 352 -19.37 8.15 -0.91
CA GLY A 352 -20.08 8.26 0.36
C GLY A 352 -20.79 9.61 0.53
N ASP A 353 -22.03 9.56 0.97
CA ASP A 353 -22.83 10.61 1.61
C ASP A 353 -22.71 12.05 1.10
N GLY A 354 -22.97 12.28 -0.20
CA GLY A 354 -23.52 13.55 -0.69
C GLY A 354 -22.60 14.79 -0.70
N ASN A 355 -21.32 14.69 -0.36
CA ASN A 355 -20.43 15.85 -0.26
C ASN A 355 -19.14 15.75 -1.11
N ALA A 356 -19.16 14.97 -2.17
CA ALA A 356 -18.05 14.91 -3.11
C ALA A 356 -18.28 15.90 -4.25
N ALA A 357 -17.30 16.76 -4.47
CA ALA A 357 -17.17 17.58 -5.67
C ALA A 357 -16.78 16.72 -6.90
N ASP A 358 -17.37 15.53 -7.03
CA ASP A 358 -17.20 14.64 -8.17
C ASP A 358 -18.59 14.41 -8.81
N ASP A 359 -18.64 14.32 -10.12
CA ASP A 359 -19.85 14.26 -10.98
C ASP A 359 -20.80 13.07 -10.76
N GLY A 360 -20.67 12.37 -9.63
CA GLY A 360 -21.65 11.39 -9.13
C GLY A 360 -21.72 10.05 -9.86
N ASP A 361 -20.89 9.81 -10.86
CA ASP A 361 -20.86 8.53 -11.56
C ASP A 361 -20.08 7.45 -10.78
N ARG A 362 -20.80 6.61 -10.05
CA ARG A 362 -20.26 5.49 -9.25
C ARG A 362 -19.63 4.38 -10.09
N THR A 363 -19.73 4.44 -11.41
CA THR A 363 -19.14 3.48 -12.34
C THR A 363 -17.77 3.90 -12.81
N LYS A 364 -17.39 5.14 -12.57
CA LYS A 364 -16.19 5.73 -13.13
C LYS A 364 -14.91 5.29 -12.39
N TYR A 365 -13.99 4.73 -13.16
CA TYR A 365 -12.64 4.40 -12.69
C TYR A 365 -11.83 5.66 -12.41
N LEU A 366 -11.01 5.63 -11.35
CA LEU A 366 -10.03 6.68 -11.12
C LEU A 366 -8.74 6.34 -11.87
N ARG A 367 -8.41 7.15 -12.88
CA ARG A 367 -7.19 7.01 -13.68
C ARG A 367 -6.20 8.10 -13.30
N VAL A 368 -4.99 7.71 -12.88
CA VAL A 368 -3.86 8.62 -12.60
C VAL A 368 -2.75 8.32 -13.58
N LYS A 369 -2.32 9.35 -14.32
CA LYS A 369 -1.26 9.26 -15.34
C LYS A 369 -0.13 10.22 -15.01
N VAL A 370 1.09 9.90 -15.44
CA VAL A 370 2.25 10.78 -15.42
C VAL A 370 2.97 10.68 -16.77
N ASP A 371 3.62 11.77 -17.13
CA ASP A 371 4.38 11.85 -18.38
C ASP A 371 5.60 10.90 -18.39
N ASP A 372 6.05 10.60 -19.59
CA ASP A 372 7.30 9.90 -19.81
C ASP A 372 8.48 10.74 -19.28
N PRO A 373 9.46 10.11 -18.64
CA PRO A 373 10.68 10.84 -18.26
C PRO A 373 11.40 11.40 -19.49
N ALA A 374 11.98 12.58 -19.38
CA ALA A 374 12.75 13.19 -20.45
C ALA A 374 13.81 12.25 -21.04
N LYS A 375 14.42 11.38 -20.20
CA LYS A 375 15.40 10.39 -20.65
C LYS A 375 14.83 9.40 -21.68
N PHE A 376 13.51 9.08 -21.65
CA PHE A 376 12.88 8.18 -22.62
C PHE A 376 12.75 8.85 -23.99
N SER A 377 12.27 10.10 -24.01
CA SER A 377 12.15 10.88 -25.26
C SER A 377 13.50 11.24 -25.85
N ALA A 378 14.54 11.41 -25.02
CA ALA A 378 15.90 11.63 -25.51
C ALA A 378 16.48 10.41 -26.26
N ARG A 379 16.08 9.20 -25.90
CA ARG A 379 16.56 7.95 -26.52
C ARG A 379 15.66 7.48 -27.68
N VAL A 380 14.35 7.71 -27.56
CA VAL A 380 13.38 7.33 -28.58
C VAL A 380 12.49 8.56 -28.82
N PRO A 381 12.96 9.54 -29.64
CA PRO A 381 12.27 10.79 -29.89
C PRO A 381 10.92 10.57 -30.58
N GLN A 382 10.02 11.53 -30.43
CA GLN A 382 8.82 11.60 -31.25
C GLN A 382 9.27 12.01 -32.69
N ALA A 383 8.73 11.32 -33.67
CA ALA A 383 9.01 11.63 -35.07
C ALA A 383 8.45 13.01 -35.47
#